data_232f1421caade9702fb930783fc4ddad
#
_entry.id   232f1421caade9702fb930783fc4ddad
#
_cell.length_a   1.000
_cell.length_b   1.000
_cell.length_c   1.000
_cell.angle_alpha   90.00
_cell.angle_beta   90.00
_cell.angle_gamma   90.00
#
_symmetry.space_group_name_H-M   'P 1'
#
loop_
_entity.id
_entity.type
_entity.pdbx_description
1 polymer ?
#
loop_
_entity_poly.entity_id
_entity_poly.type
_entity_poly.pdbx_seq_one_letter_code
_entity_poly.pdbx_strand_id
1 'polypeptide(L)'
;MAVVSASTPPAPATTLLLVRLLFVNPNTTATMTAAIAEAARAAAHPGTDIRAVNPPDGPASIENDDDERRCVPGLLAEIAAAAAGPDDARPDAYVIACFGDPGLVAARAAVRAPVLGIAQAAMHAAALLSGGFSVVTSMSATVPRAWELAQSYTAGSCLGVHACDIPVLQIDSDPGSFVPIAELCEQALRADGSTAVVLGCAAMARFAHPLRERLGVPVIDGVEAATRLAEALVPLSA
;
A
#
# COMPACT_ATOMS: atom_id res chain seq x y z
N MET A 1 -49.35 -41.96 -4.57
CA MET A 1 -48.62 -40.85 -5.18
C MET A 1 -47.33 -40.68 -4.42
N ALA A 2 -46.18 -41.08 -4.98
CA ALA A 2 -44.86 -40.94 -4.36
C ALA A 2 -44.27 -39.61 -4.81
N VAL A 3 -43.96 -38.71 -3.83
CA VAL A 3 -43.28 -37.45 -4.07
C VAL A 3 -41.80 -37.75 -4.26
N VAL A 4 -41.30 -37.63 -5.50
CA VAL A 4 -39.86 -37.72 -5.82
C VAL A 4 -39.21 -36.41 -5.36
N SER A 5 -38.42 -36.46 -4.28
CA SER A 5 -37.58 -35.35 -3.83
C SER A 5 -36.43 -35.14 -4.84
N ALA A 6 -36.50 -34.03 -5.56
CA ALA A 6 -35.39 -33.61 -6.44
C ALA A 6 -34.24 -33.10 -5.57
N SER A 7 -33.15 -33.82 -5.51
CA SER A 7 -31.90 -33.36 -4.91
C SER A 7 -31.29 -32.27 -5.79
N THR A 8 -31.14 -31.04 -5.26
CA THR A 8 -30.43 -29.95 -5.90
C THR A 8 -28.95 -30.33 -6.02
N PRO A 9 -28.34 -30.24 -7.22
CA PRO A 9 -26.91 -30.51 -7.35
C PRO A 9 -26.11 -29.51 -6.52
N PRO A 10 -24.96 -29.93 -5.94
CA PRO A 10 -24.08 -29.02 -5.22
C PRO A 10 -23.61 -27.92 -6.17
N ALA A 11 -23.58 -26.68 -5.66
CA ALA A 11 -23.04 -25.55 -6.40
C ALA A 11 -21.60 -25.87 -6.85
N PRO A 12 -21.18 -25.47 -8.07
CA PRO A 12 -19.82 -25.70 -8.51
C PRO A 12 -18.85 -25.07 -7.53
N ALA A 13 -17.85 -25.85 -7.09
CA ALA A 13 -16.77 -25.34 -6.26
C ALA A 13 -16.11 -24.19 -7.04
N THR A 14 -16.25 -22.96 -6.54
CA THR A 14 -15.54 -21.82 -7.09
C THR A 14 -14.04 -22.10 -6.91
N THR A 15 -13.35 -22.45 -7.98
CA THR A 15 -11.90 -22.52 -7.96
C THR A 15 -11.42 -21.11 -7.68
N LEU A 16 -10.99 -20.86 -6.44
CA LEU A 16 -10.33 -19.62 -6.08
C LEU A 16 -9.09 -19.52 -6.97
N LEU A 17 -9.09 -18.57 -7.90
CA LEU A 17 -7.89 -18.26 -8.67
C LEU A 17 -6.82 -17.84 -7.66
N LEU A 18 -5.71 -18.55 -7.66
CA LEU A 18 -4.54 -18.21 -6.86
C LEU A 18 -3.99 -16.88 -7.41
N VAL A 19 -4.20 -15.78 -6.69
CA VAL A 19 -3.66 -14.46 -7.04
C VAL A 19 -2.26 -14.33 -6.46
N ARG A 20 -1.28 -13.97 -7.29
CA ARG A 20 0.12 -13.76 -6.90
C ARG A 20 0.45 -12.28 -6.94
N LEU A 21 0.74 -11.69 -5.78
CA LEU A 21 1.09 -10.29 -5.66
C LEU A 21 2.57 -10.14 -5.30
N LEU A 22 3.28 -9.30 -6.05
CA LEU A 22 4.65 -8.92 -5.72
C LEU A 22 4.69 -7.49 -5.18
N PHE A 23 5.09 -7.35 -3.94
CA PHE A 23 5.41 -6.07 -3.32
C PHE A 23 6.90 -5.77 -3.54
N VAL A 24 7.21 -4.62 -4.10
CA VAL A 24 8.59 -4.15 -4.22
C VAL A 24 8.79 -2.99 -3.27
N ASN A 25 9.54 -3.24 -2.19
CA ASN A 25 10.06 -2.17 -1.34
C ASN A 25 11.22 -1.53 -2.09
N PRO A 26 11.16 -0.24 -2.47
CA PRO A 26 12.21 0.34 -3.31
C PRO A 26 13.47 0.76 -2.55
N ASN A 27 13.47 0.65 -1.21
CA ASN A 27 14.69 0.81 -0.41
C ASN A 27 15.39 -0.54 -0.14
N THR A 28 16.60 -0.51 0.45
CA THR A 28 17.43 -1.72 0.67
C THR A 28 17.22 -2.38 2.04
N THR A 29 16.29 -1.89 2.87
CA THR A 29 16.10 -2.37 4.24
C THR A 29 15.22 -3.63 4.29
N ALA A 30 15.86 -4.78 4.50
CA ALA A 30 15.18 -6.08 4.50
C ALA A 30 14.13 -6.24 5.61
N THR A 31 14.32 -5.60 6.78
CA THR A 31 13.33 -5.61 7.87
C THR A 31 12.03 -4.94 7.44
N MET A 32 12.10 -3.81 6.74
CA MET A 32 10.93 -3.15 6.17
C MET A 32 10.25 -4.01 5.12
N THR A 33 11.02 -4.69 4.26
CA THR A 33 10.47 -5.63 3.27
C THR A 33 9.69 -6.76 3.94
N ALA A 34 10.22 -7.31 5.03
CA ALA A 34 9.54 -8.34 5.82
C ALA A 34 8.25 -7.82 6.47
N ALA A 35 8.27 -6.60 7.04
CA ALA A 35 7.09 -5.96 7.64
C ALA A 35 6.00 -5.66 6.59
N ILE A 36 6.38 -5.20 5.39
CA ILE A 36 5.47 -5.02 4.26
C ILE A 36 4.81 -6.35 3.86
N ALA A 37 5.60 -7.42 3.76
CA ALA A 37 5.07 -8.75 3.44
C ALA A 37 4.08 -9.25 4.50
N GLU A 38 4.36 -9.02 5.78
CA GLU A 38 3.48 -9.39 6.88
C GLU A 38 2.17 -8.60 6.84
N ALA A 39 2.22 -7.27 6.66
CA ALA A 39 1.04 -6.43 6.53
C ALA A 39 0.18 -6.82 5.32
N ALA A 40 0.81 -7.09 4.18
CA ALA A 40 0.12 -7.53 2.98
C ALA A 40 -0.56 -8.89 3.17
N ARG A 41 0.12 -9.88 3.80
CA ARG A 41 -0.48 -11.19 4.11
C ARG A 41 -1.65 -11.10 5.08
N ALA A 42 -1.55 -10.22 6.09
CA ALA A 42 -2.64 -9.98 7.03
C ALA A 42 -3.89 -9.39 6.35
N ALA A 43 -3.69 -8.61 5.29
CA ALA A 43 -4.75 -8.02 4.51
C ALA A 43 -5.32 -8.95 3.42
N ALA A 44 -4.54 -9.86 2.89
CA ALA A 44 -4.89 -10.69 1.74
C ALA A 44 -6.04 -11.67 2.02
N HIS A 45 -6.79 -12.00 0.96
CA HIS A 45 -7.75 -13.11 1.03
C HIS A 45 -7.03 -14.46 1.14
N PRO A 46 -7.67 -15.47 1.78
CA PRO A 46 -7.15 -16.83 1.76
C PRO A 46 -6.90 -17.32 0.34
N GLY A 47 -5.68 -17.80 0.06
CA GLY A 47 -5.28 -18.28 -1.26
C GLY A 47 -4.52 -17.24 -2.10
N THR A 48 -4.40 -15.98 -1.67
CA THR A 48 -3.50 -15.02 -2.31
C THR A 48 -2.06 -15.28 -1.87
N ASP A 49 -1.16 -15.44 -2.84
CA ASP A 49 0.29 -15.56 -2.59
C ASP A 49 0.93 -14.18 -2.56
N ILE A 50 1.59 -13.85 -1.44
CA ILE A 50 2.27 -12.57 -1.22
C ILE A 50 3.77 -12.80 -1.19
N ARG A 51 4.46 -12.17 -2.14
CA ARG A 51 5.92 -12.05 -2.14
C ARG A 51 6.30 -10.58 -1.95
N ALA A 52 7.39 -10.34 -1.22
CA ALA A 52 8.00 -9.02 -1.12
C ALA A 52 9.49 -9.11 -1.38
N VAL A 53 10.01 -8.14 -2.12
CA VAL A 53 11.42 -8.03 -2.48
C VAL A 53 11.90 -6.59 -2.31
N ASN A 54 13.21 -6.42 -2.23
CA ASN A 54 13.86 -5.12 -2.31
C ASN A 54 15.14 -5.23 -3.16
N PRO A 55 15.57 -4.14 -3.80
CA PRO A 55 16.84 -4.13 -4.53
C PRO A 55 18.04 -4.30 -3.57
N PRO A 56 19.16 -4.88 -4.06
CA PRO A 56 20.36 -5.02 -3.28
C PRO A 56 21.10 -3.68 -3.06
N ASP A 57 20.89 -2.71 -3.96
CA ASP A 57 21.54 -1.42 -3.96
C ASP A 57 20.53 -0.27 -4.01
N GLY A 58 20.87 0.84 -3.35
CA GLY A 58 20.02 2.02 -3.29
C GLY A 58 20.00 2.69 -1.91
N PRO A 59 19.03 3.58 -1.65
CA PRO A 59 18.89 4.19 -0.34
C PRO A 59 18.35 3.18 0.70
N ALA A 60 18.80 3.29 1.95
CA ALA A 60 18.30 2.45 3.04
C ALA A 60 16.84 2.82 3.43
N SER A 61 16.47 4.09 3.28
CA SER A 61 15.10 4.61 3.41
C SER A 61 14.87 5.68 2.33
N ILE A 62 13.60 6.05 2.09
CA ILE A 62 13.24 7.09 1.12
C ILE A 62 12.57 8.20 1.91
N GLU A 63 13.26 9.33 2.06
CA GLU A 63 12.86 10.42 2.94
C GLU A 63 12.86 11.79 2.24
N ASN A 64 13.26 11.84 0.97
CA ASN A 64 13.34 13.05 0.15
C ASN A 64 13.37 12.71 -1.35
N ASP A 65 13.31 13.74 -2.21
CA ASP A 65 13.29 13.62 -3.67
C ASP A 65 14.54 12.93 -4.26
N ASP A 66 15.71 13.09 -3.62
CA ASP A 66 16.93 12.43 -4.09
C ASP A 66 16.86 10.93 -3.88
N ASP A 67 16.40 10.50 -2.72
CA ASP A 67 16.18 9.09 -2.43
C ASP A 67 15.13 8.49 -3.36
N GLU A 68 14.02 9.22 -3.66
CA GLU A 68 13.02 8.80 -4.65
C GLU A 68 13.63 8.59 -6.03
N ARG A 69 14.46 9.51 -6.51
CA ARG A 69 15.13 9.35 -7.82
C ARG A 69 16.09 8.16 -7.82
N ARG A 70 16.85 7.99 -6.75
CA ARG A 70 17.89 6.95 -6.65
C ARG A 70 17.32 5.54 -6.52
N CYS A 71 16.13 5.37 -5.96
CA CYS A 71 15.52 4.05 -5.79
C CYS A 71 14.90 3.49 -7.08
N VAL A 72 14.53 4.33 -8.05
CA VAL A 72 13.77 3.93 -9.25
C VAL A 72 14.48 2.86 -10.09
N PRO A 73 15.79 2.94 -10.41
CA PRO A 73 16.45 1.90 -11.18
C PRO A 73 16.39 0.52 -10.54
N GLY A 74 16.64 0.42 -9.24
CA GLY A 74 16.58 -0.84 -8.49
C GLY A 74 15.15 -1.41 -8.45
N LEU A 75 14.16 -0.55 -8.18
CA LEU A 75 12.75 -0.91 -8.24
C LEU A 75 12.36 -1.53 -9.59
N LEU A 76 12.72 -0.88 -10.70
CA LEU A 76 12.39 -1.35 -12.04
C LEU A 76 13.12 -2.65 -12.40
N ALA A 77 14.34 -2.84 -11.90
CA ALA A 77 15.08 -4.08 -12.07
C ALA A 77 14.38 -5.27 -11.39
N GLU A 78 13.89 -5.09 -10.16
CA GLU A 78 13.13 -6.13 -9.43
C GLU A 78 11.82 -6.49 -10.16
N ILE A 79 11.08 -5.50 -10.65
CA ILE A 79 9.87 -5.72 -11.43
C ILE A 79 10.18 -6.48 -12.74
N ALA A 80 11.22 -6.06 -13.47
CA ALA A 80 11.62 -6.71 -14.72
C ALA A 80 12.09 -8.16 -14.50
N ALA A 81 12.86 -8.41 -13.44
CA ALA A 81 13.32 -9.75 -13.09
C ALA A 81 12.13 -10.68 -12.78
N ALA A 82 11.15 -10.21 -12.02
CA ALA A 82 9.95 -10.99 -11.70
C ALA A 82 9.06 -11.22 -12.94
N ALA A 83 8.95 -10.24 -13.83
CA ALA A 83 8.19 -10.37 -15.08
C ALA A 83 8.82 -11.33 -16.09
N ALA A 84 10.14 -11.47 -16.07
CA ALA A 84 10.88 -12.42 -16.91
C ALA A 84 10.89 -13.85 -16.34
N GLY A 85 10.34 -14.06 -15.15
CA GLY A 85 10.24 -15.38 -14.53
C GLY A 85 9.28 -16.33 -15.26
N PRO A 86 9.28 -17.62 -14.85
CA PRO A 86 8.39 -18.61 -15.44
C PRO A 86 6.92 -18.27 -15.19
N ASP A 87 6.02 -18.68 -16.10
CA ASP A 87 4.61 -18.29 -16.09
C ASP A 87 3.88 -18.68 -14.80
N ASP A 88 4.23 -19.80 -14.20
CA ASP A 88 3.67 -20.32 -12.96
C ASP A 88 4.14 -19.57 -11.71
N ALA A 89 5.20 -18.76 -11.80
CA ALA A 89 5.74 -17.94 -10.72
C ALA A 89 5.63 -16.43 -10.98
N ARG A 90 5.10 -16.05 -12.16
CA ARG A 90 4.96 -14.62 -12.52
C ARG A 90 3.85 -13.96 -11.69
N PRO A 91 4.09 -12.76 -11.14
CA PRO A 91 3.06 -12.01 -10.42
C PRO A 91 1.88 -11.65 -11.32
N ASP A 92 0.67 -11.76 -10.77
CA ASP A 92 -0.56 -11.31 -11.42
C ASP A 92 -0.80 -9.80 -11.20
N ALA A 93 -0.16 -9.20 -10.17
CA ALA A 93 -0.04 -7.75 -10.00
C ALA A 93 1.22 -7.39 -9.20
N TYR A 94 1.64 -6.13 -9.35
CA TYR A 94 2.80 -5.55 -8.69
C TYR A 94 2.37 -4.39 -7.80
N VAL A 95 3.02 -4.23 -6.64
CA VAL A 95 2.78 -3.11 -5.72
C VAL A 95 4.10 -2.43 -5.39
N ILE A 96 4.19 -1.12 -5.64
CA ILE A 96 5.30 -0.29 -5.22
C ILE A 96 5.05 0.13 -3.77
N ALA A 97 5.85 -0.40 -2.84
CA ALA A 97 5.62 -0.25 -1.41
C ALA A 97 6.37 0.97 -0.82
N CYS A 98 6.17 2.14 -1.43
CA CYS A 98 6.64 3.44 -0.94
C CYS A 98 5.58 4.50 -1.24
N PHE A 99 5.30 5.38 -0.28
CA PHE A 99 4.22 6.37 -0.37
C PHE A 99 4.51 7.53 -1.34
N GLY A 100 5.71 7.63 -1.91
CA GLY A 100 6.03 8.51 -3.04
C GLY A 100 5.57 7.96 -4.39
N ASP A 101 5.14 6.70 -4.46
CA ASP A 101 4.87 5.95 -5.69
C ASP A 101 5.99 6.12 -6.75
N PRO A 102 7.28 5.96 -6.34
CA PRO A 102 8.41 6.22 -7.22
C PRO A 102 8.37 5.31 -8.45
N GLY A 103 8.58 5.87 -9.63
CA GLY A 103 8.67 5.10 -10.87
C GLY A 103 7.37 4.41 -11.33
N LEU A 104 6.20 4.70 -10.73
CA LEU A 104 4.93 4.04 -11.04
C LEU A 104 4.58 4.06 -12.55
N VAL A 105 4.78 5.19 -13.22
CA VAL A 105 4.51 5.32 -14.67
C VAL A 105 5.45 4.43 -15.49
N ALA A 106 6.74 4.40 -15.13
CA ALA A 106 7.73 3.58 -15.83
C ALA A 106 7.49 2.08 -15.57
N ALA A 107 7.11 1.71 -14.34
CA ALA A 107 6.76 0.34 -14.00
C ALA A 107 5.55 -0.16 -14.81
N ARG A 108 4.51 0.66 -14.94
CA ARG A 108 3.33 0.35 -15.79
C ARG A 108 3.66 0.17 -17.26
N ALA A 109 4.63 0.92 -17.76
CA ALA A 109 5.10 0.76 -19.13
C ALA A 109 5.94 -0.51 -19.35
N ALA A 110 6.52 -1.06 -18.28
CA ALA A 110 7.42 -2.22 -18.36
C ALA A 110 6.70 -3.57 -18.31
N VAL A 111 5.48 -3.65 -17.75
CA VAL A 111 4.74 -4.90 -17.56
C VAL A 111 3.28 -4.77 -18.00
N ARG A 112 2.64 -5.90 -18.34
CA ARG A 112 1.22 -5.92 -18.72
C ARG A 112 0.29 -6.04 -17.51
N ALA A 113 0.73 -6.72 -16.48
CA ALA A 113 -0.04 -6.89 -15.25
C ALA A 113 -0.25 -5.55 -14.53
N PRO A 114 -1.32 -5.40 -13.74
CA PRO A 114 -1.57 -4.19 -12.96
C PRO A 114 -0.37 -3.83 -12.07
N VAL A 115 -0.04 -2.53 -12.02
CA VAL A 115 0.94 -1.98 -11.08
C VAL A 115 0.27 -0.90 -10.27
N LEU A 116 0.28 -1.06 -8.95
CA LEU A 116 -0.27 -0.12 -7.99
C LEU A 116 0.86 0.51 -7.18
N GLY A 117 0.68 1.80 -6.84
CA GLY A 117 1.46 2.41 -5.77
C GLY A 117 0.64 2.43 -4.48
N ILE A 118 1.30 2.33 -3.33
CA ILE A 118 0.59 2.33 -2.04
C ILE A 118 -0.04 3.69 -1.72
N ALA A 119 0.55 4.81 -2.19
CA ALA A 119 -0.06 6.13 -2.03
C ALA A 119 -1.35 6.23 -2.86
N GLN A 120 -1.30 5.83 -4.13
CA GLN A 120 -2.48 5.80 -4.99
C GLN A 120 -3.59 4.95 -4.39
N ALA A 121 -3.28 3.74 -3.94
CA ALA A 121 -4.24 2.82 -3.36
C ALA A 121 -4.91 3.40 -2.10
N ALA A 122 -4.10 3.93 -1.18
CA ALA A 122 -4.62 4.50 0.06
C ALA A 122 -5.48 5.74 -0.17
N MET A 123 -5.04 6.65 -1.03
CA MET A 123 -5.77 7.89 -1.31
C MET A 123 -7.10 7.63 -2.02
N HIS A 124 -7.13 6.70 -3.00
CA HIS A 124 -8.40 6.30 -3.62
C HIS A 124 -9.35 5.63 -2.62
N ALA A 125 -8.84 4.70 -1.79
CA ALA A 125 -9.65 4.09 -0.74
C ALA A 125 -10.22 5.13 0.23
N ALA A 126 -9.41 6.09 0.68
CA ALA A 126 -9.82 7.16 1.56
C ALA A 126 -10.91 8.04 0.93
N ALA A 127 -10.74 8.44 -0.33
CA ALA A 127 -11.70 9.26 -1.06
C ALA A 127 -13.05 8.55 -1.25
N LEU A 128 -13.07 7.22 -1.34
CA LEU A 128 -14.30 6.42 -1.44
C LEU A 128 -14.98 6.21 -0.08
N LEU A 129 -14.22 6.21 1.02
CA LEU A 129 -14.71 5.89 2.36
C LEU A 129 -15.08 7.12 3.21
N SER A 130 -14.65 8.31 2.80
CA SER A 130 -14.78 9.52 3.63
C SER A 130 -15.16 10.76 2.81
N GLY A 131 -15.67 11.79 3.48
CA GLY A 131 -15.93 13.11 2.89
C GLY A 131 -14.68 13.95 2.68
N GLY A 132 -13.53 13.51 3.19
CA GLY A 132 -12.22 14.13 3.10
C GLY A 132 -11.24 13.49 4.07
N PHE A 133 -9.96 13.44 3.72
CA PHE A 133 -8.93 12.80 4.52
C PHE A 133 -7.70 13.70 4.71
N SER A 134 -6.96 13.44 5.78
CA SER A 134 -5.61 13.98 5.99
C SER A 134 -4.57 12.89 5.80
N VAL A 135 -3.41 13.25 5.26
CA VAL A 135 -2.23 12.39 5.18
C VAL A 135 -1.31 12.69 6.35
N VAL A 136 -0.84 11.65 7.04
CA VAL A 136 0.23 11.75 8.04
C VAL A 136 1.44 10.98 7.53
N THR A 137 2.51 11.71 7.16
CA THR A 137 3.76 11.16 6.62
C THR A 137 4.91 11.22 7.62
N SER A 138 6.05 10.61 7.29
CA SER A 138 7.23 10.54 8.16
C SER A 138 8.01 11.86 8.22
N MET A 139 8.41 12.40 7.06
CA MET A 139 9.35 13.52 6.99
C MET A 139 8.72 14.74 6.33
N SER A 140 9.02 15.94 6.83
CA SER A 140 8.56 17.21 6.23
C SER A 140 9.02 17.36 4.78
N ALA A 141 10.16 16.81 4.41
CA ALA A 141 10.67 16.84 3.04
C ALA A 141 9.77 16.08 2.03
N THR A 142 8.94 15.13 2.50
CA THR A 142 8.01 14.36 1.64
C THR A 142 6.62 15.00 1.51
N VAL A 143 6.33 16.05 2.26
CA VAL A 143 5.01 16.74 2.23
C VAL A 143 4.66 17.28 0.85
N PRO A 144 5.56 17.99 0.12
CA PRO A 144 5.24 18.48 -1.21
C PRO A 144 4.85 17.35 -2.17
N ARG A 145 5.58 16.24 -2.14
CA ARG A 145 5.30 15.06 -2.96
C ARG A 145 3.95 14.44 -2.63
N ALA A 146 3.62 14.29 -1.35
CA ALA A 146 2.33 13.76 -0.93
C ALA A 146 1.16 14.64 -1.40
N TRP A 147 1.31 15.97 -1.38
CA TRP A 147 0.34 16.91 -1.95
C TRP A 147 0.16 16.76 -3.46
N GLU A 148 1.25 16.65 -4.23
CA GLU A 148 1.19 16.42 -5.67
C GLU A 148 0.42 15.14 -6.01
N LEU A 149 0.71 14.05 -5.30
CA LEU A 149 0.03 12.78 -5.49
C LEU A 149 -1.46 12.88 -5.12
N ALA A 150 -1.78 13.53 -4.00
CA ALA A 150 -3.17 13.71 -3.56
C ALA A 150 -4.00 14.51 -4.57
N GLN A 151 -3.44 15.59 -5.12
CA GLN A 151 -4.10 16.37 -6.18
C GLN A 151 -4.28 15.57 -7.46
N SER A 152 -3.26 14.78 -7.84
CA SER A 152 -3.31 13.95 -9.02
C SER A 152 -4.33 12.81 -8.93
N TYR A 153 -4.45 12.18 -7.74
CA TYR A 153 -5.25 10.98 -7.56
C TYR A 153 -6.69 11.25 -7.12
N THR A 154 -6.95 12.31 -6.35
CA THR A 154 -8.23 12.45 -5.64
C THR A 154 -8.91 13.81 -5.78
N ALA A 155 -8.40 14.69 -6.65
CA ALA A 155 -9.06 15.94 -7.06
C ALA A 155 -9.70 16.77 -5.91
N GLY A 156 -8.97 16.93 -4.80
CA GLY A 156 -9.38 17.78 -3.68
C GLY A 156 -9.98 17.06 -2.47
N SER A 157 -10.02 15.72 -2.44
CA SER A 157 -10.46 14.98 -1.24
C SER A 157 -9.42 15.00 -0.11
N CYS A 158 -8.14 15.29 -0.40
CA CYS A 158 -7.12 15.49 0.62
C CYS A 158 -7.24 16.91 1.19
N LEU A 159 -7.45 17.03 2.49
CA LEU A 159 -7.66 18.29 3.19
C LEU A 159 -6.39 18.80 3.89
N GLY A 160 -5.43 17.92 4.19
CA GLY A 160 -4.17 18.26 4.82
C GLY A 160 -3.11 17.19 4.65
N VAL A 161 -1.82 17.61 4.71
CA VAL A 161 -0.68 16.70 4.75
C VAL A 161 0.24 17.17 5.88
N HIS A 162 0.51 16.26 6.82
CA HIS A 162 1.28 16.53 8.04
C HIS A 162 2.42 15.56 8.16
N ALA A 163 3.58 16.01 8.67
CA ALA A 163 4.75 15.16 8.90
C ALA A 163 5.03 15.05 10.40
N CYS A 164 5.37 13.84 10.86
CA CYS A 164 5.78 13.64 12.25
C CYS A 164 7.27 13.91 12.49
N ASP A 165 8.05 14.08 11.42
CA ASP A 165 9.50 14.26 11.43
C ASP A 165 10.27 13.19 12.22
N ILE A 166 9.76 11.96 12.15
CA ILE A 166 10.43 10.76 12.67
C ILE A 166 11.04 10.02 11.48
N PRO A 167 12.35 9.74 11.49
CA PRO A 167 13.02 9.00 10.43
C PRO A 167 12.35 7.64 10.16
N VAL A 168 12.26 7.26 8.89
CA VAL A 168 11.55 6.04 8.46
C VAL A 168 12.07 4.79 9.17
N LEU A 169 13.41 4.65 9.30
CA LEU A 169 13.99 3.50 9.99
C LEU A 169 13.71 3.49 11.50
N GLN A 170 13.49 4.66 12.11
CA GLN A 170 13.05 4.72 13.50
C GLN A 170 11.59 4.30 13.63
N ILE A 171 10.71 4.74 12.72
CA ILE A 171 9.32 4.27 12.68
C ILE A 171 9.27 2.75 12.55
N ASP A 172 10.11 2.16 11.70
CA ASP A 172 10.19 0.70 11.49
C ASP A 172 10.65 -0.06 12.74
N SER A 173 11.64 0.46 13.46
CA SER A 173 12.30 -0.26 14.55
C SER A 173 11.75 0.06 15.95
N ASP A 174 11.17 1.25 16.17
CA ASP A 174 10.76 1.73 17.49
C ASP A 174 9.24 1.77 17.65
N PRO A 175 8.65 0.88 18.48
CA PRO A 175 7.23 0.94 18.83
C PRO A 175 6.81 2.26 19.51
N GLY A 176 7.74 2.99 20.14
CA GLY A 176 7.49 4.27 20.78
C GLY A 176 7.07 5.36 19.79
N SER A 177 7.34 5.17 18.49
CA SER A 177 6.87 6.06 17.43
C SER A 177 5.33 6.13 17.31
N PHE A 178 4.60 5.16 17.87
CA PHE A 178 3.13 5.14 17.85
C PHE A 178 2.50 6.38 18.50
N VAL A 179 2.98 6.78 19.68
CA VAL A 179 2.34 7.88 20.45
C VAL A 179 2.40 9.21 19.69
N PRO A 180 3.57 9.70 19.25
CA PRO A 180 3.64 10.97 18.51
C PRO A 180 2.90 10.91 17.17
N ILE A 181 2.88 9.78 16.48
CA ILE A 181 2.10 9.60 15.25
C ILE A 181 0.59 9.70 15.54
N ALA A 182 0.11 9.06 16.59
CA ALA A 182 -1.30 9.10 16.96
C ALA A 182 -1.75 10.50 17.36
N GLU A 183 -0.94 11.22 18.12
CA GLU A 183 -1.21 12.63 18.50
C GLU A 183 -1.26 13.54 17.26
N LEU A 184 -0.37 13.33 16.31
CA LEU A 184 -0.38 14.08 15.05
C LEU A 184 -1.63 13.75 14.21
N CYS A 185 -2.06 12.48 14.16
CA CYS A 185 -3.31 12.11 13.50
C CYS A 185 -4.52 12.82 14.11
N GLU A 186 -4.60 12.89 15.45
CA GLU A 186 -5.66 13.63 16.15
C GLU A 186 -5.62 15.12 15.84
N GLN A 187 -4.43 15.71 15.77
CA GLN A 187 -4.25 17.13 15.42
C GLN A 187 -4.68 17.38 13.97
N ALA A 188 -4.27 16.54 13.02
CA ALA A 188 -4.63 16.63 11.62
C ALA A 188 -6.16 16.58 11.42
N LEU A 189 -6.83 15.61 12.02
CA LEU A 189 -8.30 15.50 11.97
C LEU A 189 -9.00 16.76 12.44
N ARG A 190 -8.53 17.37 13.55
CA ARG A 190 -9.12 18.60 14.09
C ARG A 190 -8.79 19.82 13.24
N ALA A 191 -7.57 19.93 12.75
CA ALA A 191 -7.11 21.12 12.00
C ALA A 191 -7.76 21.21 10.61
N ASP A 192 -7.88 20.07 9.93
CA ASP A 192 -8.34 20.00 8.55
C ASP A 192 -9.86 19.74 8.45
N GLY A 193 -10.49 19.33 9.55
CA GLY A 193 -11.90 18.88 9.52
C GLY A 193 -12.08 17.59 8.72
N SER A 194 -11.01 16.80 8.56
CA SER A 194 -11.04 15.53 7.82
C SER A 194 -11.75 14.44 8.64
N THR A 195 -12.26 13.44 7.95
CA THR A 195 -13.02 12.33 8.56
C THR A 195 -12.31 10.98 8.38
N ALA A 196 -11.11 10.98 7.85
CA ALA A 196 -10.24 9.82 7.72
C ALA A 196 -8.76 10.23 7.73
N VAL A 197 -7.88 9.30 8.06
CA VAL A 197 -6.42 9.46 8.00
C VAL A 197 -5.83 8.46 7.01
N VAL A 198 -4.91 8.93 6.17
CA VAL A 198 -4.06 8.10 5.31
C VAL A 198 -2.66 8.08 5.92
N LEU A 199 -2.12 6.88 6.13
CA LEU A 199 -0.75 6.70 6.63
C LEU A 199 0.24 6.84 5.47
N GLY A 200 1.03 7.88 5.51
CA GLY A 200 1.95 8.33 4.45
C GLY A 200 3.33 7.64 4.48
N CYS A 201 3.44 6.46 5.05
CA CYS A 201 4.67 5.68 5.08
C CYS A 201 4.38 4.20 5.27
N ALA A 202 5.01 3.32 4.49
CA ALA A 202 4.85 1.87 4.61
C ALA A 202 5.27 1.34 6.01
N ALA A 203 6.25 1.97 6.66
CA ALA A 203 6.66 1.64 8.03
C ALA A 203 5.57 1.86 9.09
N MET A 204 4.54 2.65 8.77
CA MET A 204 3.39 2.90 9.66
C MET A 204 2.31 1.81 9.58
N ALA A 205 2.38 0.86 8.67
CA ALA A 205 1.34 -0.16 8.44
C ALA A 205 0.93 -0.87 9.73
N ARG A 206 1.89 -1.23 10.59
CA ARG A 206 1.64 -1.87 11.89
C ARG A 206 0.81 -1.03 12.86
N PHE A 207 0.73 0.27 12.66
CA PHE A 207 -0.04 1.18 13.52
C PHE A 207 -1.48 1.40 13.03
N ALA A 208 -1.85 0.92 11.86
CA ALA A 208 -3.18 1.17 11.28
C ALA A 208 -4.32 0.70 12.19
N HIS A 209 -4.25 -0.54 12.69
CA HIS A 209 -5.29 -1.10 13.56
C HIS A 209 -5.40 -0.36 14.90
N PRO A 210 -4.33 -0.19 15.70
CA PRO A 210 -4.43 0.55 16.96
C PRO A 210 -4.79 2.02 16.76
N LEU A 211 -4.46 2.64 15.63
CA LEU A 211 -4.92 3.99 15.31
C LEU A 211 -6.42 4.04 15.02
N ARG A 212 -6.98 3.05 14.30
CA ARG A 212 -8.44 2.94 14.09
C ARG A 212 -9.19 2.87 15.42
N GLU A 213 -8.71 2.05 16.34
CA GLU A 213 -9.31 1.92 17.68
C GLU A 213 -9.23 3.24 18.47
N ARG A 214 -8.10 3.92 18.43
CA ARG A 214 -7.88 5.17 19.18
C ARG A 214 -8.66 6.35 18.61
N LEU A 215 -8.69 6.48 17.28
CA LEU A 215 -9.25 7.67 16.61
C LEU A 215 -10.75 7.55 16.32
N GLY A 216 -11.29 6.32 16.24
CA GLY A 216 -12.70 6.08 15.92
C GLY A 216 -13.11 6.50 14.50
N VAL A 217 -12.15 6.70 13.60
CA VAL A 217 -12.34 7.04 12.18
C VAL A 217 -11.57 6.06 11.29
N PRO A 218 -11.89 5.99 9.98
CA PRO A 218 -11.08 5.21 9.04
C PRO A 218 -9.61 5.67 9.05
N VAL A 219 -8.69 4.73 9.25
CA VAL A 219 -7.25 4.91 9.07
C VAL A 219 -6.82 3.97 7.97
N ILE A 220 -6.37 4.53 6.87
CA ILE A 220 -6.03 3.79 5.66
C ILE A 220 -4.52 3.60 5.59
N ASP A 221 -4.08 2.35 5.69
CA ASP A 221 -2.73 1.94 5.38
C ASP A 221 -2.60 1.61 3.89
N GLY A 222 -1.51 2.07 3.28
CA GLY A 222 -1.30 1.90 1.84
C GLY A 222 -0.99 0.46 1.42
N VAL A 223 -0.35 -0.32 2.28
CA VAL A 223 -0.04 -1.74 2.00
C VAL A 223 -1.33 -2.55 2.01
N GLU A 224 -2.17 -2.37 3.04
CA GLU A 224 -3.48 -3.00 3.13
C GLU A 224 -4.37 -2.61 1.93
N ALA A 225 -4.49 -1.31 1.64
CA ALA A 225 -5.30 -0.80 0.54
C ALA A 225 -4.85 -1.35 -0.81
N ALA A 226 -3.52 -1.38 -1.07
CA ALA A 226 -2.97 -1.90 -2.31
C ALA A 226 -3.19 -3.41 -2.45
N THR A 227 -3.10 -4.17 -1.35
CA THR A 227 -3.41 -5.61 -1.36
C THR A 227 -4.84 -5.86 -1.82
N ARG A 228 -5.82 -5.22 -1.16
CA ARG A 228 -7.25 -5.39 -1.48
C ARG A 228 -7.59 -4.93 -2.89
N LEU A 229 -7.05 -3.79 -3.32
CA LEU A 229 -7.29 -3.29 -4.67
C LEU A 229 -6.63 -4.15 -5.73
N ALA A 230 -5.42 -4.66 -5.51
CA ALA A 230 -4.76 -5.55 -6.46
C ALA A 230 -5.57 -6.84 -6.66
N GLU A 231 -6.06 -7.46 -5.58
CA GLU A 231 -6.93 -8.64 -5.65
C GLU A 231 -8.20 -8.37 -6.46
N ALA A 232 -8.79 -7.17 -6.32
CA ALA A 232 -9.99 -6.78 -7.07
C ALA A 232 -9.70 -6.47 -8.54
N LEU A 233 -8.51 -5.97 -8.88
CA LEU A 233 -8.15 -5.56 -10.24
C LEU A 233 -7.64 -6.71 -11.10
N VAL A 234 -6.99 -7.72 -10.52
CA VAL A 234 -6.45 -8.88 -11.27
C VAL A 234 -7.52 -9.54 -12.16
N PRO A 235 -8.74 -9.85 -11.68
CA PRO A 235 -9.78 -10.44 -12.54
C PRO A 235 -10.29 -9.52 -13.65
N LEU A 236 -10.08 -8.20 -13.52
CA LEU A 236 -10.52 -7.21 -14.51
C LEU A 236 -9.47 -6.98 -15.61
N SER A 237 -8.24 -7.44 -15.40
CA SER A 237 -7.10 -7.28 -16.32
C SER A 237 -6.81 -8.50 -17.19
N ALA A 238 -7.58 -9.58 -17.01
CA ALA A 238 -7.44 -10.87 -17.72
C ALA A 238 -8.05 -10.85 -19.13
#